data_ed5d28372a79847bfcf742efb3d0ad2b
#
_entry.id   ed5d28372a79847bfcf742efb3d0ad2b
#
_cell.length_a   1.000
_cell.length_b   1.000
_cell.length_c   1.000
_cell.angle_alpha   90.00
_cell.angle_beta   90.00
_cell.angle_gamma   90.00
#
_symmetry.space_group_name_H-M   'P 1'
#
loop_
_entity.id
_entity.type
_entity.pdbx_description
1 polymer ?
#
loop_
_entity_poly.entity_id
_entity_poly.type
_entity_poly.pdbx_seq_one_letter_code
_entity_poly.pdbx_strand_id
1 'polypeptide(L)'
;MLAGMEPNPADPSLHVPGALVPHDMAIPSYLRRAYSWAYLDPRTLRWLDRPGVVSAILWGNANRLMRDAVAEFAPGQRVLQAACVYGGFSVLLAQRVGARGALDVVDVAALQVANARGKLAGFRQAKVSQADLSVPGCVAAGAYDGVCCFFLLHEVPEAERCRIIDNLLAAVRPGGRIVFVDYHRPCRWHPLRPVMSLVFRSLEPYAQSLFGAAIESRSARSAGFEWTKTTCFGGLYQKLVGTRQG
;
A
#
# COMPACT_ATOMS: atom_id res chain seq x y z
N MET A 1 -50.40 -15.25 24.03
CA MET A 1 -49.79 -13.92 24.03
C MET A 1 -48.30 -14.08 24.31
N LEU A 2 -47.50 -14.12 23.23
CA LEU A 2 -46.02 -14.10 23.32
C LEU A 2 -45.60 -12.78 22.70
N ALA A 3 -45.19 -11.85 23.59
CA ALA A 3 -44.68 -10.56 23.21
C ALA A 3 -43.30 -10.70 22.57
N GLY A 4 -43.13 -10.12 21.38
CA GLY A 4 -41.86 -10.02 20.68
C GLY A 4 -40.87 -9.15 21.44
N MET A 5 -39.70 -9.72 21.62
CA MET A 5 -38.51 -8.97 22.09
C MET A 5 -37.77 -8.44 20.87
N GLU A 6 -37.89 -7.14 20.61
CA GLU A 6 -37.04 -6.48 19.62
C GLU A 6 -35.60 -6.40 20.16
N PRO A 7 -34.56 -6.64 19.34
CA PRO A 7 -33.19 -6.51 19.80
C PRO A 7 -32.82 -5.04 20.01
N ASN A 8 -32.25 -4.74 21.17
CA ASN A 8 -31.72 -3.44 21.59
C ASN A 8 -30.52 -3.04 20.69
N PRO A 9 -30.52 -1.88 20.01
CA PRO A 9 -29.43 -1.49 19.11
C PRO A 9 -28.16 -0.93 19.80
N ALA A 10 -28.01 -1.08 21.11
CA ALA A 10 -26.87 -0.54 21.86
C ALA A 10 -26.22 -1.65 22.72
N ASP A 11 -25.67 -2.69 22.06
CA ASP A 11 -24.74 -3.61 22.75
C ASP A 11 -23.30 -3.22 22.41
N PRO A 12 -22.51 -2.66 23.36
CA PRO A 12 -21.13 -2.24 23.14
C PRO A 12 -20.15 -3.43 23.01
N SER A 13 -20.60 -4.68 23.13
CA SER A 13 -19.73 -5.87 23.13
C SER A 13 -19.42 -6.43 21.75
N LEU A 14 -19.96 -5.89 20.64
CA LEU A 14 -19.68 -6.28 19.26
C LEU A 14 -18.66 -5.40 18.54
N HIS A 15 -17.71 -4.85 19.27
CA HIS A 15 -16.57 -4.20 18.64
C HIS A 15 -15.62 -5.26 18.10
N VAL A 16 -15.79 -5.66 16.84
CA VAL A 16 -14.83 -6.51 16.11
C VAL A 16 -13.58 -5.65 15.86
N PRO A 17 -12.44 -5.89 16.53
CA PRO A 17 -11.22 -5.14 16.27
C PRO A 17 -10.79 -5.37 14.83
N GLY A 18 -10.74 -4.31 14.03
CA GLY A 18 -10.24 -4.35 12.65
C GLY A 18 -11.25 -4.06 11.55
N ALA A 19 -12.44 -3.55 11.85
CA ALA A 19 -13.34 -3.03 10.83
C ALA A 19 -12.76 -1.71 10.26
N LEU A 20 -12.47 -1.69 8.94
CA LEU A 20 -12.20 -0.46 8.19
C LEU A 20 -13.44 0.43 8.28
N VAL A 21 -13.30 1.65 8.79
CA VAL A 21 -14.41 2.60 8.91
C VAL A 21 -14.73 3.14 7.52
N PRO A 22 -15.96 2.96 6.98
CA PRO A 22 -16.34 3.56 5.71
C PRO A 22 -16.46 5.08 5.91
N HIS A 23 -15.56 5.85 5.32
CA HIS A 23 -15.78 7.28 5.12
C HIS A 23 -16.43 7.50 3.76
N ASP A 24 -17.35 8.44 3.67
CA ASP A 24 -17.95 8.91 2.39
C ASP A 24 -16.84 9.61 1.60
N MET A 25 -16.31 8.89 0.57
CA MET A 25 -14.97 9.12 0.07
C MET A 25 -14.98 9.97 -1.17
N ALA A 26 -14.82 11.29 -0.97
CA ALA A 26 -14.40 12.15 -2.08
C ALA A 26 -12.96 11.79 -2.50
N ILE A 27 -12.76 11.51 -3.78
CA ILE A 27 -11.42 11.26 -4.34
C ILE A 27 -10.50 12.46 -4.03
N PRO A 28 -9.33 12.27 -3.42
CA PRO A 28 -8.40 13.35 -3.09
C PRO A 28 -8.07 14.24 -4.28
N SER A 29 -7.97 15.53 -4.04
CA SER A 29 -7.75 16.52 -5.11
C SER A 29 -6.45 16.29 -5.88
N TYR A 30 -5.39 15.82 -5.23
CA TYR A 30 -4.12 15.50 -5.87
C TYR A 30 -4.25 14.34 -6.86
N LEU A 31 -5.03 13.31 -6.52
CA LEU A 31 -5.27 12.15 -7.39
C LEU A 31 -6.03 12.57 -8.65
N ARG A 32 -7.04 13.42 -8.50
CA ARG A 32 -7.79 13.97 -9.65
C ARG A 32 -6.94 14.83 -10.56
N ARG A 33 -6.01 15.61 -9.99
CA ARG A 33 -5.16 16.55 -10.76
C ARG A 33 -4.02 15.86 -11.49
N ALA A 34 -3.32 14.93 -10.83
CA ALA A 34 -2.10 14.33 -11.35
C ALA A 34 -2.33 12.98 -12.01
N TYR A 35 -3.27 12.16 -11.51
CA TYR A 35 -3.39 10.75 -11.86
C TYR A 35 -4.77 10.32 -12.36
N SER A 36 -5.63 11.27 -12.75
CA SER A 36 -6.97 10.94 -13.30
C SER A 36 -6.87 9.98 -14.48
N TRP A 37 -5.92 10.17 -15.37
CA TRP A 37 -5.67 9.31 -16.53
C TRP A 37 -5.27 7.89 -16.16
N ALA A 38 -4.55 7.69 -15.06
CA ALA A 38 -4.07 6.38 -14.63
C ALA A 38 -5.12 5.62 -13.79
N TYR A 39 -5.80 6.29 -12.87
CA TYR A 39 -6.62 5.63 -11.84
C TYR A 39 -8.13 5.81 -12.01
N LEU A 40 -8.57 6.74 -12.87
CA LEU A 40 -10.00 7.04 -13.05
C LEU A 40 -10.53 6.68 -14.44
N ASP A 41 -9.67 6.22 -15.38
CA ASP A 41 -10.08 5.75 -16.70
C ASP A 41 -10.00 4.20 -16.77
N PRO A 42 -11.14 3.51 -17.00
CA PRO A 42 -11.18 2.05 -17.09
C PRO A 42 -10.37 1.48 -18.27
N ARG A 43 -10.15 2.24 -19.34
CA ARG A 43 -9.39 1.78 -20.52
C ARG A 43 -7.90 1.77 -20.18
N THR A 44 -7.41 2.86 -19.61
CA THR A 44 -6.02 3.02 -19.19
C THR A 44 -5.68 2.01 -18.09
N LEU A 45 -6.58 1.80 -17.10
CA LEU A 45 -6.39 0.81 -16.05
C LEU A 45 -6.16 -0.59 -16.64
N ARG A 46 -7.02 -1.05 -17.57
CA ARG A 46 -6.88 -2.38 -18.19
C ARG A 46 -5.58 -2.54 -18.99
N TRP A 47 -5.08 -1.45 -19.56
CA TRP A 47 -3.80 -1.48 -20.29
C TRP A 47 -2.61 -1.51 -19.34
N LEU A 48 -2.59 -0.63 -18.33
CA LEU A 48 -1.54 -0.54 -17.32
C LEU A 48 -1.45 -1.81 -16.47
N ASP A 49 -2.56 -2.52 -16.26
CA ASP A 49 -2.62 -3.73 -15.44
C ASP A 49 -2.02 -4.98 -16.09
N ARG A 50 -1.60 -4.89 -17.36
CA ARG A 50 -0.93 -6.00 -18.05
C ARG A 50 0.47 -6.23 -17.49
N PRO A 51 0.85 -7.49 -17.18
CA PRO A 51 2.17 -7.78 -16.60
C PRO A 51 3.34 -7.25 -17.41
N GLY A 52 3.24 -7.31 -18.74
CA GLY A 52 4.26 -6.78 -19.65
C GLY A 52 4.43 -5.27 -19.56
N VAL A 53 3.32 -4.53 -19.38
CA VAL A 53 3.33 -3.06 -19.21
C VAL A 53 3.94 -2.70 -17.86
N VAL A 54 3.52 -3.36 -16.77
CA VAL A 54 4.11 -3.18 -15.44
C VAL A 54 5.60 -3.46 -15.46
N SER A 55 6.01 -4.54 -16.14
CA SER A 55 7.42 -4.88 -16.30
C SER A 55 8.19 -3.80 -17.05
N ALA A 56 7.63 -3.26 -18.14
CA ALA A 56 8.25 -2.18 -18.90
C ALA A 56 8.40 -0.88 -18.08
N ILE A 57 7.35 -0.49 -17.34
CA ILE A 57 7.37 0.70 -16.46
C ILE A 57 8.47 0.56 -15.40
N LEU A 58 8.67 -0.63 -14.86
CA LEU A 58 9.70 -0.92 -13.84
C LEU A 58 11.01 -1.47 -14.43
N TRP A 59 11.26 -1.21 -15.72
CA TRP A 59 12.51 -1.56 -16.41
C TRP A 59 12.91 -3.04 -16.21
N GLY A 60 11.94 -3.95 -16.31
CA GLY A 60 12.14 -5.40 -16.11
C GLY A 60 12.26 -5.86 -14.66
N ASN A 61 12.21 -4.94 -13.67
CA ASN A 61 12.40 -5.28 -12.28
C ASN A 61 11.11 -5.66 -11.53
N ALA A 62 9.93 -5.57 -12.15
CA ALA A 62 8.63 -5.78 -11.50
C ALA A 62 8.57 -7.09 -10.70
N ASN A 63 8.87 -8.22 -11.33
CA ASN A 63 8.82 -9.54 -10.68
C ASN A 63 9.80 -9.69 -9.51
N ARG A 64 11.00 -9.10 -9.64
CA ARG A 64 12.00 -9.11 -8.56
C ARG A 64 11.48 -8.31 -7.36
N LEU A 65 11.07 -7.06 -7.59
CA LEU A 65 10.58 -6.17 -6.53
C LEU A 65 9.37 -6.75 -5.81
N MET A 66 8.41 -7.34 -6.57
CA MET A 66 7.23 -7.99 -6.00
C MET A 66 7.62 -9.19 -5.13
N ARG A 67 8.49 -10.07 -5.62
CA ARG A 67 8.95 -11.26 -4.86
C ARG A 67 9.75 -10.87 -3.63
N ASP A 68 10.64 -9.89 -3.74
CA ASP A 68 11.45 -9.40 -2.64
C ASP A 68 10.60 -8.77 -1.52
N ALA A 69 9.49 -8.08 -1.88
CA ALA A 69 8.54 -7.56 -0.92
C ALA A 69 7.70 -8.66 -0.25
N VAL A 70 7.15 -9.59 -1.06
CA VAL A 70 6.31 -10.68 -0.57
C VAL A 70 7.08 -11.66 0.32
N ALA A 71 8.39 -11.85 0.09
CA ALA A 71 9.25 -12.72 0.89
C ALA A 71 9.37 -12.28 2.36
N GLU A 72 9.11 -11.01 2.65
CA GLU A 72 9.15 -10.46 4.01
C GLU A 72 8.00 -10.96 4.91
N PHE A 73 6.97 -11.55 4.33
CA PHE A 73 5.80 -12.04 5.06
C PHE A 73 5.80 -13.57 5.13
N ALA A 74 5.08 -14.13 6.11
CA ALA A 74 4.96 -15.57 6.33
C ALA A 74 3.53 -16.05 6.11
N PRO A 75 3.33 -17.36 5.76
CA PRO A 75 2.00 -17.98 5.76
C PRO A 75 1.31 -17.84 7.11
N GLY A 76 -0.01 -17.62 7.10
CA GLY A 76 -0.83 -17.47 8.30
C GLY A 76 -0.86 -16.05 8.89
N GLN A 77 -0.06 -15.13 8.38
CA GLN A 77 -0.06 -13.74 8.84
C GLN A 77 -1.30 -12.98 8.35
N ARG A 78 -1.72 -11.99 9.14
CA ARG A 78 -2.64 -10.94 8.73
C ARG A 78 -1.84 -9.76 8.17
N VAL A 79 -2.00 -9.49 6.89
CA VAL A 79 -1.23 -8.47 6.18
C VAL A 79 -2.14 -7.39 5.63
N LEU A 80 -1.76 -6.13 5.80
CA LEU A 80 -2.34 -4.97 5.14
C LEU A 80 -1.51 -4.61 3.91
N GLN A 81 -2.15 -4.53 2.75
CA GLN A 81 -1.59 -3.90 1.56
C GLN A 81 -2.12 -2.48 1.43
N ALA A 82 -1.23 -1.50 1.47
CA ALA A 82 -1.52 -0.09 1.24
C ALA A 82 -1.48 0.22 -0.24
N ALA A 83 -2.60 0.61 -0.80
CA ALA A 83 -2.93 0.84 -2.20
C ALA A 83 -2.99 -0.42 -3.08
N CYS A 84 -3.87 -0.38 -4.07
CA CYS A 84 -3.93 -1.35 -5.14
C CYS A 84 -2.85 -1.02 -6.18
N VAL A 85 -2.05 -2.00 -6.55
CA VAL A 85 -1.02 -1.81 -7.57
C VAL A 85 -1.37 -2.58 -8.84
N TYR A 86 -0.84 -2.11 -9.96
CA TYR A 86 -0.99 -2.80 -11.23
C TYR A 86 -0.27 -4.16 -11.24
N GLY A 87 -0.74 -5.07 -12.07
CA GLY A 87 -0.19 -6.41 -12.22
C GLY A 87 -0.62 -7.39 -11.12
N GLY A 88 0.24 -8.36 -10.82
CA GLY A 88 -0.09 -9.52 -9.98
C GLY A 88 0.28 -9.41 -8.50
N PHE A 89 0.71 -8.25 -8.00
CA PHE A 89 1.26 -8.12 -6.64
C PHE A 89 0.30 -8.58 -5.54
N SER A 90 -0.94 -8.11 -5.56
CA SER A 90 -1.95 -8.49 -4.56
C SER A 90 -2.25 -10.00 -4.56
N VAL A 91 -2.23 -10.61 -5.76
CA VAL A 91 -2.39 -12.07 -5.91
C VAL A 91 -1.21 -12.82 -5.28
N LEU A 92 0.03 -12.38 -5.55
CA LEU A 92 1.23 -12.97 -4.95
C LEU A 92 1.20 -12.86 -3.42
N LEU A 93 0.74 -11.73 -2.88
CA LEU A 93 0.63 -11.50 -1.45
C LEU A 93 -0.46 -12.39 -0.83
N ALA A 94 -1.64 -12.52 -1.49
CA ALA A 94 -2.71 -13.43 -1.07
C ALA A 94 -2.26 -14.90 -1.07
N GLN A 95 -1.50 -15.32 -2.08
CA GLN A 95 -0.89 -16.65 -2.14
C GLN A 95 0.11 -16.86 -0.99
N ARG A 96 0.93 -15.84 -0.69
CA ARG A 96 1.95 -15.91 0.37
C ARG A 96 1.36 -16.08 1.76
N VAL A 97 0.34 -15.29 2.11
CA VAL A 97 -0.32 -15.43 3.41
C VAL A 97 -1.12 -16.74 3.52
N GLY A 98 -1.59 -17.26 2.39
CA GLY A 98 -2.30 -18.54 2.30
C GLY A 98 -3.67 -18.52 2.99
N ALA A 99 -4.39 -19.66 2.94
CA ALA A 99 -5.76 -19.76 3.41
C ALA A 99 -5.94 -19.57 4.93
N ARG A 100 -4.87 -19.73 5.72
CA ARG A 100 -4.87 -19.52 7.18
C ARG A 100 -4.49 -18.10 7.58
N GLY A 101 -4.03 -17.28 6.64
CA GLY A 101 -3.74 -15.87 6.85
C GLY A 101 -4.93 -14.99 6.48
N ALA A 102 -4.69 -13.67 6.46
CA ALA A 102 -5.64 -12.68 5.98
C ALA A 102 -4.90 -11.59 5.19
N LEU A 103 -5.50 -11.11 4.11
CA LEU A 103 -5.01 -9.98 3.33
C LEU A 103 -6.08 -8.90 3.27
N ASP A 104 -5.82 -7.77 3.89
CA ASP A 104 -6.64 -6.56 3.73
C ASP A 104 -5.94 -5.63 2.72
N VAL A 105 -6.63 -5.29 1.62
CA VAL A 105 -6.14 -4.35 0.61
C VAL A 105 -6.97 -3.08 0.69
N VAL A 106 -6.33 -1.92 0.80
CA VAL A 106 -7.00 -0.63 0.96
C VAL A 106 -6.54 0.34 -0.11
N ASP A 107 -7.50 0.96 -0.80
CA ASP A 107 -7.23 1.99 -1.80
C ASP A 107 -8.30 3.07 -1.76
N VAL A 108 -7.91 4.27 -2.14
CA VAL A 108 -8.82 5.42 -2.21
C VAL A 108 -9.63 5.46 -3.50
N ALA A 109 -9.12 4.89 -4.59
CA ALA A 109 -9.72 4.91 -5.90
C ALA A 109 -10.71 3.74 -6.09
N ALA A 110 -12.01 4.05 -6.20
CA ALA A 110 -13.07 3.03 -6.36
C ALA A 110 -12.81 2.07 -7.54
N LEU A 111 -12.27 2.58 -8.64
CA LEU A 111 -11.95 1.78 -9.82
C LEU A 111 -10.83 0.76 -9.55
N GLN A 112 -9.80 1.15 -8.80
CA GLN A 112 -8.73 0.26 -8.36
C GLN A 112 -9.25 -0.81 -7.39
N VAL A 113 -10.12 -0.42 -6.46
CA VAL A 113 -10.80 -1.34 -5.54
C VAL A 113 -11.61 -2.38 -6.32
N ALA A 114 -12.39 -1.97 -7.31
CA ALA A 114 -13.17 -2.89 -8.15
C ALA A 114 -12.26 -3.86 -8.92
N ASN A 115 -11.16 -3.37 -9.51
CA ASN A 115 -10.18 -4.19 -10.21
C ASN A 115 -9.50 -5.21 -9.28
N ALA A 116 -9.06 -4.77 -8.10
CA ALA A 116 -8.42 -5.64 -7.11
C ALA A 116 -9.39 -6.71 -6.57
N ARG A 117 -10.68 -6.37 -6.36
CA ARG A 117 -11.71 -7.35 -6.01
C ARG A 117 -11.85 -8.44 -7.08
N GLY A 118 -11.83 -8.05 -8.35
CA GLY A 118 -11.84 -9.01 -9.47
C GLY A 118 -10.65 -9.97 -9.43
N LYS A 119 -9.43 -9.45 -9.25
CA LYS A 119 -8.20 -10.26 -9.16
C LYS A 119 -8.19 -11.20 -7.96
N LEU A 120 -8.77 -10.79 -6.85
CA LEU A 120 -8.76 -11.51 -5.58
C LEU A 120 -10.03 -12.35 -5.34
N ALA A 121 -10.96 -12.44 -6.29
CA ALA A 121 -12.22 -13.15 -6.13
C ALA A 121 -12.09 -14.63 -5.72
N GLY A 122 -10.99 -15.30 -6.11
CA GLY A 122 -10.66 -16.66 -5.73
C GLY A 122 -10.01 -16.84 -4.34
N PHE A 123 -9.71 -15.74 -3.63
CA PHE A 123 -9.00 -15.76 -2.35
C PHE A 123 -9.94 -15.35 -1.22
N ARG A 124 -10.56 -16.33 -0.55
CA ARG A 124 -11.53 -16.09 0.55
C ARG A 124 -10.93 -15.30 1.73
N GLN A 125 -9.63 -15.39 1.95
CA GLN A 125 -8.87 -14.70 2.99
C GLN A 125 -8.51 -13.25 2.61
N ALA A 126 -8.81 -12.81 1.37
CA ALA A 126 -8.51 -11.46 0.92
C ALA A 126 -9.76 -10.57 0.95
N LYS A 127 -9.62 -9.38 1.50
CA LYS A 127 -10.65 -8.35 1.55
C LYS A 127 -10.13 -7.07 0.92
N VAL A 128 -10.92 -6.44 0.05
CA VAL A 128 -10.56 -5.16 -0.59
C VAL A 128 -11.55 -4.10 -0.18
N SER A 129 -11.07 -3.01 0.38
CA SER A 129 -11.89 -1.91 0.91
C SER A 129 -11.45 -0.58 0.33
N GLN A 130 -12.41 0.34 0.18
CA GLN A 130 -12.11 1.70 -0.21
C GLN A 130 -11.92 2.54 1.06
N ALA A 131 -10.73 3.16 1.21
CA ALA A 131 -10.45 4.10 2.29
C ALA A 131 -9.25 4.99 1.93
N ASP A 132 -9.20 6.20 2.51
CA ASP A 132 -8.06 7.10 2.41
C ASP A 132 -7.09 6.84 3.56
N LEU A 133 -5.93 6.28 3.24
CA LEU A 133 -4.89 5.96 4.21
C LEU A 133 -4.25 7.19 4.87
N SER A 134 -4.52 8.40 4.36
CA SER A 134 -4.08 9.65 5.01
C SER A 134 -4.98 10.09 6.18
N VAL A 135 -6.18 9.49 6.29
CA VAL A 135 -7.13 9.81 7.37
C VAL A 135 -6.77 9.03 8.64
N PRO A 136 -6.60 9.70 9.79
CA PRO A 136 -6.32 9.02 11.04
C PRO A 136 -7.42 8.01 11.41
N GLY A 137 -7.01 6.81 11.87
CA GLY A 137 -7.95 5.76 12.27
C GLY A 137 -8.61 4.99 11.11
N CYS A 138 -8.22 5.26 9.86
CA CYS A 138 -8.71 4.52 8.67
C CYS A 138 -8.38 3.02 8.72
N VAL A 139 -7.34 2.66 9.45
CA VAL A 139 -6.95 1.27 9.75
C VAL A 139 -6.74 1.10 11.26
N ALA A 140 -7.09 -0.06 11.79
CA ALA A 140 -6.98 -0.34 13.21
C ALA A 140 -5.51 -0.42 13.65
N ALA A 141 -5.16 0.27 14.73
CA ALA A 141 -3.82 0.25 15.30
C ALA A 141 -3.47 -1.13 15.85
N GLY A 142 -2.23 -1.59 15.61
CA GLY A 142 -1.71 -2.86 16.11
C GLY A 142 -2.44 -4.10 15.59
N ALA A 143 -3.19 -4.00 14.49
CA ALA A 143 -4.04 -5.08 14.00
C ALA A 143 -3.34 -6.05 13.04
N TYR A 144 -2.16 -5.72 12.54
CA TYR A 144 -1.51 -6.45 11.47
C TYR A 144 -0.15 -7.03 11.87
N ASP A 145 0.09 -8.28 11.49
CA ASP A 145 1.40 -8.93 11.55
C ASP A 145 2.37 -8.30 10.58
N GLY A 146 1.85 -7.88 9.43
CA GLY A 146 2.59 -7.27 8.36
C GLY A 146 1.84 -6.14 7.68
N VAL A 147 2.56 -5.12 7.24
CA VAL A 147 2.05 -4.02 6.42
C VAL A 147 2.94 -3.87 5.19
N CYS A 148 2.37 -3.79 4.01
CA CYS A 148 3.11 -3.58 2.77
C CYS A 148 2.63 -2.34 2.03
N CYS A 149 3.52 -1.40 1.80
CA CYS A 149 3.32 -0.21 0.98
C CYS A 149 4.23 -0.33 -0.25
N PHE A 150 3.64 -0.62 -1.41
CA PHE A 150 4.35 -0.93 -2.62
C PHE A 150 4.01 0.09 -3.70
N PHE A 151 4.96 0.96 -4.05
CA PHE A 151 4.83 2.01 -5.06
C PHE A 151 3.63 2.95 -4.86
N LEU A 152 3.45 3.47 -3.64
CA LEU A 152 2.43 4.45 -3.30
C LEU A 152 3.04 5.82 -2.97
N LEU A 153 4.15 5.85 -2.24
CA LEU A 153 4.60 7.09 -1.59
C LEU A 153 5.06 8.16 -2.57
N HIS A 154 5.53 7.78 -3.76
CA HIS A 154 5.93 8.72 -4.81
C HIS A 154 4.74 9.42 -5.49
N GLU A 155 3.52 8.87 -5.35
CA GLU A 155 2.30 9.40 -5.98
C GLU A 155 1.55 10.41 -5.10
N VAL A 156 1.94 10.55 -3.84
CA VAL A 156 1.21 11.40 -2.88
C VAL A 156 2.03 12.61 -2.44
N PRO A 157 1.38 13.77 -2.21
CA PRO A 157 2.04 14.95 -1.67
C PRO A 157 2.65 14.68 -0.29
N GLU A 158 3.61 15.52 0.12
CA GLU A 158 4.39 15.30 1.35
C GLU A 158 3.53 15.20 2.61
N ALA A 159 2.52 16.05 2.76
CA ALA A 159 1.67 16.07 3.95
C ALA A 159 0.83 14.78 4.06
N GLU A 160 0.25 14.32 2.95
CA GLU A 160 -0.48 13.05 2.87
C GLU A 160 0.46 11.87 3.10
N ARG A 161 1.64 11.90 2.52
CA ARG A 161 2.70 10.88 2.68
C ARG A 161 3.07 10.68 4.14
N CYS A 162 3.31 11.75 4.89
CA CYS A 162 3.62 11.67 6.31
C CYS A 162 2.48 11.04 7.11
N ARG A 163 1.21 11.44 6.82
CA ARG A 163 0.04 10.85 7.49
C ARG A 163 -0.14 9.38 7.15
N ILE A 164 0.02 9.00 5.87
CA ILE A 164 -0.03 7.60 5.44
C ILE A 164 1.03 6.78 6.17
N ILE A 165 2.28 7.22 6.18
CA ILE A 165 3.37 6.52 6.89
C ILE A 165 3.02 6.36 8.36
N ASP A 166 2.55 7.41 9.04
CA ASP A 166 2.19 7.36 10.46
C ASP A 166 1.07 6.35 10.74
N ASN A 167 0.01 6.36 9.93
CA ASN A 167 -1.11 5.42 10.04
C ASN A 167 -0.68 3.97 9.77
N LEU A 168 0.18 3.74 8.76
CA LEU A 168 0.69 2.41 8.46
C LEU A 168 1.61 1.87 9.55
N LEU A 169 2.46 2.72 10.16
CA LEU A 169 3.28 2.33 11.31
C LEU A 169 2.42 2.01 12.53
N ALA A 170 1.37 2.79 12.76
CA ALA A 170 0.42 2.54 13.86
C ALA A 170 -0.30 1.19 13.69
N ALA A 171 -0.59 0.76 12.46
CA ALA A 171 -1.30 -0.48 12.15
C ALA A 171 -0.50 -1.76 12.45
N VAL A 172 0.83 -1.70 12.47
CA VAL A 172 1.72 -2.84 12.77
C VAL A 172 1.60 -3.19 14.25
N ARG A 173 1.40 -4.46 14.60
CA ARG A 173 1.45 -4.94 15.99
C ARG A 173 2.89 -4.99 16.54
N PRO A 174 3.09 -5.00 17.86
CA PRO A 174 4.40 -5.32 18.45
C PRO A 174 4.97 -6.62 17.88
N GLY A 175 6.25 -6.62 17.49
CA GLY A 175 6.91 -7.72 16.79
C GLY A 175 6.49 -7.90 15.33
N GLY A 176 5.56 -7.12 14.82
CA GLY A 176 5.15 -7.13 13.42
C GLY A 176 6.10 -6.36 12.52
N ARG A 177 5.86 -6.43 11.20
CA ARG A 177 6.77 -5.90 10.18
C ARG A 177 6.05 -4.96 9.21
N ILE A 178 6.74 -3.90 8.79
CA ILE A 178 6.33 -3.04 7.68
C ILE A 178 7.36 -3.09 6.56
N VAL A 179 6.88 -3.10 5.32
CA VAL A 179 7.71 -3.12 4.12
C VAL A 179 7.28 -1.97 3.21
N PHE A 180 8.20 -1.07 2.92
CA PHE A 180 8.06 -0.05 1.89
C PHE A 180 8.92 -0.43 0.68
N VAL A 181 8.32 -0.42 -0.51
CA VAL A 181 9.05 -0.52 -1.78
C VAL A 181 8.66 0.67 -2.64
N ASP A 182 9.64 1.47 -3.05
CA ASP A 182 9.36 2.66 -3.84
C ASP A 182 10.61 3.11 -4.62
N TYR A 183 10.46 4.16 -5.42
CA TYR A 183 11.59 4.82 -6.06
C TYR A 183 12.58 5.37 -5.03
N HIS A 184 13.84 5.41 -5.45
CA HIS A 184 14.94 6.00 -4.71
C HIS A 184 15.81 6.82 -5.65
N ARG A 185 16.72 7.60 -5.12
CA ARG A 185 17.64 8.41 -5.92
C ARG A 185 18.66 7.47 -6.59
N PRO A 186 18.64 7.30 -7.92
CA PRO A 186 19.62 6.48 -8.61
C PRO A 186 21.03 7.05 -8.46
N CYS A 187 22.05 6.19 -8.51
CA CYS A 187 23.43 6.62 -8.49
C CYS A 187 23.73 7.61 -9.62
N ARG A 188 24.74 8.48 -9.44
CA ARG A 188 25.03 9.55 -10.40
C ARG A 188 25.34 9.06 -11.82
N TRP A 189 25.83 7.85 -11.96
CA TRP A 189 26.21 7.22 -13.23
C TRP A 189 25.13 6.28 -13.78
N HIS A 190 23.93 6.25 -13.20
CA HIS A 190 22.86 5.38 -13.66
C HIS A 190 22.43 5.78 -15.09
N PRO A 191 22.45 4.84 -16.07
CA PRO A 191 22.17 5.17 -17.48
C PRO A 191 20.77 5.74 -17.71
N LEU A 192 19.78 5.29 -16.91
CA LEU A 192 18.40 5.79 -17.00
C LEU A 192 18.16 7.10 -16.25
N ARG A 193 19.13 7.68 -15.60
CA ARG A 193 18.95 8.90 -14.80
C ARG A 193 18.33 10.07 -15.58
N PRO A 194 18.75 10.39 -16.83
CA PRO A 194 18.11 11.44 -17.62
C PRO A 194 16.64 11.13 -17.92
N VAL A 195 16.36 9.89 -18.32
CA VAL A 195 15.00 9.42 -18.63
C VAL A 195 14.11 9.48 -17.40
N MET A 196 14.59 8.96 -16.26
CA MET A 196 13.83 8.99 -15.00
C MET A 196 13.63 10.41 -14.48
N SER A 197 14.59 11.32 -14.70
CA SER A 197 14.39 12.74 -14.37
C SER A 197 13.26 13.37 -15.19
N LEU A 198 13.11 13.00 -16.45
CA LEU A 198 11.98 13.42 -17.28
C LEU A 198 10.66 12.79 -16.80
N VAL A 199 10.65 11.49 -16.53
CA VAL A 199 9.47 10.77 -16.00
C VAL A 199 8.99 11.40 -14.71
N PHE A 200 9.88 11.59 -13.73
CA PHE A 200 9.52 12.20 -12.44
C PHE A 200 9.01 13.63 -12.57
N ARG A 201 9.52 14.40 -13.52
CA ARG A 201 9.06 15.77 -13.74
C ARG A 201 7.72 15.87 -14.45
N SER A 202 7.43 14.93 -15.37
CA SER A 202 6.28 15.01 -16.27
C SER A 202 5.10 14.15 -15.84
N LEU A 203 5.37 12.97 -15.25
CA LEU A 203 4.34 11.98 -14.91
C LEU A 203 4.18 11.77 -13.41
N GLU A 204 5.24 12.02 -12.61
CA GLU A 204 5.29 11.76 -11.18
C GLU A 204 5.65 13.02 -10.39
N PRO A 205 4.75 14.01 -10.32
CA PRO A 205 5.08 15.34 -9.78
C PRO A 205 5.49 15.31 -8.30
N TYR A 206 5.08 14.29 -7.56
CA TYR A 206 5.39 14.13 -6.13
C TYR A 206 6.61 13.24 -5.86
N ALA A 207 7.15 12.54 -6.86
CA ALA A 207 8.28 11.64 -6.68
C ALA A 207 9.56 12.38 -6.23
N GLN A 208 9.78 13.60 -6.71
CA GLN A 208 10.96 14.37 -6.32
C GLN A 208 10.99 14.71 -4.83
N SER A 209 9.84 15.01 -4.23
CA SER A 209 9.75 15.27 -2.78
C SER A 209 10.00 14.02 -1.94
N LEU A 210 9.75 12.80 -2.50
CA LEU A 210 10.11 11.56 -1.84
C LEU A 210 11.62 11.45 -1.57
N PHE A 211 12.44 11.98 -2.50
CA PHE A 211 13.91 11.93 -2.39
C PHE A 211 14.50 12.96 -1.40
N GLY A 212 13.70 13.87 -0.87
CA GLY A 212 14.13 14.94 0.03
C GLY A 212 14.48 14.44 1.43
N ALA A 213 13.82 13.38 1.90
CA ALA A 213 14.06 12.79 3.20
C ALA A 213 13.87 11.27 3.16
N ALA A 214 14.45 10.55 4.10
CA ALA A 214 14.24 9.11 4.24
C ALA A 214 12.78 8.79 4.63
N ILE A 215 12.25 7.64 4.19
CA ILE A 215 10.86 7.25 4.49
C ILE A 215 10.66 7.16 6.00
N GLU A 216 11.59 6.52 6.69
CA GLU A 216 11.59 6.32 8.12
C GLU A 216 11.68 7.62 8.93
N SER A 217 12.22 8.69 8.38
CA SER A 217 12.31 9.98 9.08
C SER A 217 11.02 10.82 9.06
N ARG A 218 9.96 10.34 8.38
CA ARG A 218 8.71 11.08 8.15
C ARG A 218 7.64 10.88 9.21
N SER A 219 7.91 10.05 10.23
CA SER A 219 7.01 9.83 11.36
C SER A 219 7.81 9.61 12.65
N ALA A 220 7.36 10.22 13.74
CA ALA A 220 7.94 9.99 15.07
C ALA A 220 7.78 8.53 15.54
N ARG A 221 6.76 7.81 15.03
CA ARG A 221 6.55 6.39 15.36
C ARG A 221 7.70 5.49 14.88
N SER A 222 8.48 5.95 13.91
CA SER A 222 9.64 5.22 13.38
C SER A 222 10.70 4.90 14.43
N ALA A 223 10.77 5.67 15.52
CA ALA A 223 11.65 5.39 16.65
C ALA A 223 11.34 4.06 17.34
N GLY A 224 10.12 3.53 17.22
CA GLY A 224 9.73 2.21 17.76
C GLY A 224 10.01 1.04 16.81
N PHE A 225 10.79 1.25 15.73
CA PHE A 225 11.10 0.23 14.74
C PHE A 225 12.61 0.08 14.55
N GLU A 226 13.03 -1.16 14.33
CA GLU A 226 14.36 -1.46 13.80
C GLU A 226 14.28 -1.50 12.27
N TRP A 227 15.15 -0.74 11.60
CA TRP A 227 15.09 -0.53 10.17
C TRP A 227 16.24 -1.18 9.41
N THR A 228 15.89 -1.83 8.30
CA THR A 228 16.83 -2.35 7.31
C THR A 228 16.49 -1.83 5.92
N LYS A 229 17.45 -1.20 5.26
CA LYS A 229 17.28 -0.62 3.92
C LYS A 229 18.15 -1.34 2.91
N THR A 230 17.56 -1.72 1.79
CA THR A 230 18.27 -2.24 0.61
C THR A 230 17.89 -1.43 -0.63
N THR A 231 18.82 -1.30 -1.56
CA THR A 231 18.56 -0.66 -2.86
C THR A 231 18.91 -1.63 -3.98
N CYS A 232 18.27 -1.49 -5.13
CA CYS A 232 18.57 -2.28 -6.31
C CYS A 232 18.49 -1.46 -7.58
N PHE A 233 18.91 -2.06 -8.68
CA PHE A 233 18.95 -1.45 -10.00
C PHE A 233 19.65 -0.08 -9.97
N GLY A 234 20.93 -0.08 -9.56
CA GLY A 234 21.74 1.14 -9.47
C GLY A 234 21.18 2.20 -8.52
N GLY A 235 20.42 1.79 -7.50
CA GLY A 235 19.82 2.68 -6.52
C GLY A 235 18.49 3.31 -6.97
N LEU A 236 17.92 2.92 -8.12
CA LEU A 236 16.64 3.48 -8.59
C LEU A 236 15.46 3.06 -7.72
N TYR A 237 15.52 1.88 -7.13
CA TYR A 237 14.51 1.34 -6.23
C TYR A 237 15.08 1.07 -4.85
N GLN A 238 14.24 1.24 -3.84
CA GLN A 238 14.53 0.88 -2.44
C GLN A 238 13.48 -0.08 -1.89
N LYS A 239 13.94 -0.98 -1.02
CA LYS A 239 13.11 -1.71 -0.08
C LYS A 239 13.56 -1.34 1.33
N LEU A 240 12.64 -0.83 2.12
CA LEU A 240 12.85 -0.50 3.52
C LEU A 240 11.94 -1.40 4.36
N VAL A 241 12.53 -2.12 5.28
CA VAL A 241 11.84 -3.05 6.19
C VAL A 241 11.99 -2.52 7.60
N GLY A 242 10.87 -2.31 8.29
CA GLY A 242 10.85 -1.96 9.70
C GLY A 242 10.22 -3.09 10.51
N THR A 243 10.88 -3.51 11.59
CA THR A 243 10.33 -4.46 12.57
C THR A 243 9.96 -3.68 13.82
N ARG A 244 8.69 -3.71 14.22
CA ARG A 244 8.23 -3.00 15.41
C ARG A 244 8.77 -3.67 16.67
N GLN A 245 9.42 -2.89 17.51
CA GLN A 245 9.89 -3.34 18.83
C GLN A 245 8.69 -3.62 19.74
N GLY A 246 8.86 -4.57 20.68
CA GLY A 246 7.84 -5.00 21.63
C GLY A 246 7.55 -3.98 22.74
#